data_2f3ea5347afc25180504d201487366d3
#
_entry.id   2f3ea5347afc25180504d201487366d3
#
_cell.length_a   1.000
_cell.length_b   1.000
_cell.length_c   1.000
_cell.angle_alpha   90.00
_cell.angle_beta   90.00
_cell.angle_gamma   90.00
#
_symmetry.space_group_name_H-M   'P 1'
#
loop_
_entity.id
_entity.type
_entity.pdbx_description
1 polymer ?
#
loop_
_entity_poly.entity_id
_entity_poly.type
_entity_poly.pdbx_seq_one_letter_code
_entity_poly.pdbx_strand_id
1 'polypeptide(L)'
;MEKSKHGMTSEQATDKKISGHLIEEEFVLRNGGVVIKGTGKIDVTNQEDNFSIKRGKKVQWTLLSQNSVEKEFISNNIQVEEINKYFNFLPEKVEYIQNKSKYKKNIYAEELSKVVSLNIDKILKIFITKNGQVNKLSFYDDRTESNGFGTGSFFIFDAEESIKTLCEMTKDVYFTPGGKVVIKGDLQLFEIELRKGTNHKKLLVHSHTRRILDILKSRIKFDVK
;
A
#
# COMPACT_ATOMS: atom_id res chain seq x y z
N MET A 1 15.72 28.61 -5.14
CA MET A 1 15.73 27.18 -5.57
C MET A 1 14.32 26.75 -5.84
N GLU A 2 13.92 26.66 -7.11
CA GLU A 2 12.60 26.16 -7.51
C GLU A 2 12.52 24.64 -7.20
N LYS A 3 11.56 24.25 -6.38
CA LYS A 3 11.23 22.83 -6.19
C LYS A 3 10.65 22.29 -7.48
N SER A 4 11.34 21.36 -8.13
CA SER A 4 10.84 20.70 -9.34
C SER A 4 9.45 20.09 -9.08
N LYS A 5 8.45 20.54 -9.83
CA LYS A 5 7.07 20.05 -9.83
C LYS A 5 6.91 18.71 -10.57
N HIS A 6 7.99 18.00 -10.86
CA HIS A 6 7.95 16.80 -11.70
C HIS A 6 7.97 15.55 -10.85
N GLY A 7 7.13 14.59 -11.22
CA GLY A 7 7.15 13.24 -10.66
C GLY A 7 8.51 12.57 -10.87
N MET A 8 8.69 11.41 -10.27
CA MET A 8 9.91 10.60 -10.37
C MET A 8 10.26 10.34 -11.84
N THR A 9 11.53 10.52 -12.21
CA THR A 9 12.06 10.20 -13.54
C THR A 9 12.02 8.69 -13.79
N SER A 10 12.14 8.26 -15.06
CA SER A 10 12.23 6.84 -15.41
C SER A 10 13.44 6.16 -14.77
N GLU A 11 14.56 6.87 -14.70
CA GLU A 11 15.79 6.41 -14.04
C GLU A 11 15.56 6.20 -12.54
N GLN A 12 15.02 7.18 -11.84
CA GLN A 12 14.66 7.06 -10.41
C GLN A 12 13.66 5.93 -10.15
N ALA A 13 12.76 5.65 -11.09
CA ALA A 13 11.82 4.53 -10.98
C ALA A 13 12.53 3.19 -11.14
N THR A 14 13.50 3.12 -12.05
CA THR A 14 14.34 1.94 -12.27
C THR A 14 15.21 1.65 -11.05
N ASP A 15 15.89 2.67 -10.49
CA ASP A 15 16.73 2.53 -9.30
C ASP A 15 15.94 2.04 -8.10
N LYS A 16 14.72 2.56 -7.90
CA LYS A 16 13.83 2.06 -6.83
C LYS A 16 13.40 0.63 -7.03
N LYS A 17 13.18 0.20 -8.26
CA LYS A 17 12.83 -1.20 -8.56
C LYS A 17 14.02 -2.12 -8.29
N ILE A 18 15.21 -1.76 -8.74
CA ILE A 18 16.46 -2.50 -8.46
C ILE A 18 16.67 -2.59 -6.95
N SER A 19 16.56 -1.47 -6.23
CA SER A 19 16.70 -1.43 -4.77
C SER A 19 15.64 -2.31 -4.05
N GLY A 20 14.43 -2.42 -4.60
CA GLY A 20 13.40 -3.34 -4.09
C GLY A 20 13.83 -4.81 -4.23
N HIS A 21 14.29 -5.21 -5.40
CA HIS A 21 14.74 -6.59 -5.64
C HIS A 21 15.96 -6.97 -4.79
N LEU A 22 16.91 -6.06 -4.59
CA LEU A 22 18.06 -6.31 -3.71
C LEU A 22 17.63 -6.60 -2.26
N ILE A 23 16.59 -5.94 -1.77
CA ILE A 23 16.05 -6.21 -0.43
C ILE A 23 15.33 -7.56 -0.36
N GLU A 24 14.62 -7.95 -1.41
CA GLU A 24 14.00 -9.27 -1.51
C GLU A 24 15.07 -10.39 -1.52
N GLU A 25 16.16 -10.20 -2.26
CA GLU A 25 17.31 -11.12 -2.28
C GLU A 25 18.00 -11.17 -0.92
N GLU A 26 18.22 -10.03 -0.27
CA GLU A 26 18.79 -9.96 1.09
C GLU A 26 17.89 -10.66 2.11
N PHE A 27 16.56 -10.51 1.99
CA PHE A 27 15.62 -11.23 2.83
C PHE A 27 15.79 -12.75 2.68
N VAL A 28 15.86 -13.24 1.44
CA VAL A 28 16.06 -14.66 1.15
C VAL A 28 17.38 -15.19 1.72
N LEU A 29 18.46 -14.43 1.63
CA LEU A 29 19.75 -14.82 2.21
C LEU A 29 19.67 -15.00 3.74
N ARG A 30 18.86 -14.21 4.44
CA ARG A 30 18.72 -14.26 5.90
C ARG A 30 17.65 -15.24 6.38
N ASN A 31 16.59 -15.45 5.59
CA ASN A 31 15.40 -16.20 6.02
C ASN A 31 15.15 -17.48 5.21
N GLY A 32 15.88 -17.67 4.13
CA GLY A 32 15.56 -18.70 3.14
C GLY A 32 14.35 -18.32 2.27
N GLY A 33 13.99 -19.22 1.37
CA GLY A 33 12.88 -19.04 0.44
C GLY A 33 13.30 -18.68 -0.99
N VAL A 34 12.34 -18.22 -1.78
CA VAL A 34 12.54 -17.88 -3.19
C VAL A 34 11.83 -16.54 -3.49
N VAL A 35 12.53 -15.64 -4.18
CA VAL A 35 11.94 -14.39 -4.67
C VAL A 35 10.93 -14.71 -5.78
N ILE A 36 9.72 -14.19 -5.65
CA ILE A 36 8.67 -14.32 -6.66
C ILE A 36 8.78 -13.17 -7.67
N LYS A 37 9.25 -13.48 -8.87
CA LYS A 37 9.35 -12.46 -9.93
C LYS A 37 7.97 -12.10 -10.48
N GLY A 38 7.73 -10.80 -10.63
CA GLY A 38 6.51 -10.29 -11.25
C GLY A 38 5.90 -9.09 -10.53
N THR A 39 4.63 -8.83 -10.81
CA THR A 39 3.85 -7.72 -10.22
C THR A 39 2.85 -8.23 -9.17
N GLY A 40 3.10 -9.39 -8.62
CA GLY A 40 2.25 -10.03 -7.61
C GLY A 40 2.27 -9.28 -6.28
N LYS A 41 1.51 -9.82 -5.32
CA LYS A 41 1.48 -9.32 -3.94
C LYS A 41 2.52 -10.04 -3.07
N ILE A 42 2.88 -11.25 -3.46
CA ILE A 42 3.88 -12.07 -2.78
C ILE A 42 5.25 -11.67 -3.34
N ASP A 43 6.13 -11.21 -2.47
CA ASP A 43 7.49 -10.81 -2.81
C ASP A 43 8.47 -12.00 -2.65
N VAL A 44 8.31 -12.78 -1.58
CA VAL A 44 9.08 -14.00 -1.29
C VAL A 44 8.15 -15.09 -0.78
N THR A 45 8.45 -16.35 -1.11
CA THR A 45 7.79 -17.52 -0.55
C THR A 45 8.81 -18.53 -0.03
N ASN A 46 8.45 -19.25 1.02
CA ASN A 46 9.12 -20.48 1.48
C ASN A 46 8.09 -21.62 1.56
N GLN A 47 8.43 -22.72 2.24
CA GLN A 47 7.53 -23.89 2.34
C GLN A 47 6.22 -23.60 3.09
N GLU A 48 6.21 -22.65 4.00
CA GLU A 48 5.09 -22.36 4.91
C GLU A 48 4.49 -20.97 4.71
N ASP A 49 5.32 -19.99 4.31
CA ASP A 49 4.95 -18.59 4.34
C ASP A 49 5.09 -17.87 2.99
N ASN A 50 4.17 -16.94 2.76
CA ASN A 50 4.17 -15.96 1.69
C ASN A 50 4.38 -14.56 2.26
N PHE A 51 5.50 -13.95 1.92
CA PHE A 51 5.91 -12.65 2.47
C PHE A 51 5.59 -11.49 1.53
N SER A 52 5.12 -10.38 2.10
CA SER A 52 5.17 -9.08 1.45
C SER A 52 6.17 -8.18 2.15
N ILE A 53 7.21 -7.75 1.43
CA ILE A 53 8.33 -7.00 1.98
C ILE A 53 8.14 -5.51 1.77
N LYS A 54 8.35 -4.72 2.81
CA LYS A 54 8.16 -3.27 2.79
C LYS A 54 9.41 -2.55 3.27
N ARG A 55 9.86 -1.53 2.51
CA ARG A 55 11.01 -0.68 2.84
C ARG A 55 10.71 0.79 2.59
N GLY A 56 11.29 1.65 3.43
CA GLY A 56 11.27 3.11 3.24
C GLY A 56 10.14 3.84 3.98
N LYS A 57 10.08 5.16 3.79
CA LYS A 57 9.16 6.04 4.55
C LYS A 57 7.70 5.93 4.06
N LYS A 58 7.49 5.96 2.76
CA LYS A 58 6.17 5.92 2.12
C LYS A 58 6.19 4.85 1.04
N VAL A 59 5.41 3.83 1.23
CA VAL A 59 5.41 2.62 0.39
C VAL A 59 4.04 2.39 -0.20
N GLN A 60 4.03 1.98 -1.45
CA GLN A 60 2.86 1.46 -2.13
C GLN A 60 2.54 0.06 -1.60
N TRP A 61 1.33 -0.12 -1.08
CA TRP A 61 0.83 -1.43 -0.67
C TRP A 61 0.21 -2.18 -1.83
N THR A 62 -0.57 -1.48 -2.63
CA THR A 62 -1.20 -2.08 -3.79
C THR A 62 -1.49 -1.05 -4.88
N LEU A 63 -1.61 -1.54 -6.11
CA LEU A 63 -2.01 -0.78 -7.29
C LEU A 63 -2.96 -1.64 -8.10
N LEU A 64 -4.26 -1.36 -8.02
CA LEU A 64 -5.30 -2.19 -8.60
C LEU A 64 -6.01 -1.48 -9.77
N SER A 65 -6.35 -2.24 -10.81
CA SER A 65 -7.29 -1.79 -11.83
C SER A 65 -8.72 -1.80 -11.27
N GLN A 66 -9.63 -1.08 -11.92
CA GLN A 66 -11.05 -1.07 -11.55
C GLN A 66 -11.60 -2.50 -11.45
N ASN A 67 -11.45 -3.30 -12.51
CA ASN A 67 -11.94 -4.69 -12.53
C ASN A 67 -11.36 -5.56 -11.40
N SER A 68 -10.09 -5.29 -11.00
CA SER A 68 -9.50 -6.03 -9.88
C SER A 68 -10.13 -5.63 -8.55
N VAL A 69 -10.39 -4.33 -8.34
CA VAL A 69 -11.06 -3.86 -7.12
C VAL A 69 -12.48 -4.36 -7.05
N GLU A 70 -13.24 -4.29 -8.15
CA GLU A 70 -14.61 -4.82 -8.23
C GLU A 70 -14.68 -6.29 -7.84
N LYS A 71 -13.81 -7.12 -8.40
CA LYS A 71 -13.75 -8.55 -8.06
C LYS A 71 -13.49 -8.78 -6.58
N GLU A 72 -12.52 -8.07 -6.01
CA GLU A 72 -12.19 -8.18 -4.60
C GLU A 72 -13.34 -7.69 -3.70
N PHE A 73 -14.01 -6.61 -4.06
CA PHE A 73 -15.16 -6.09 -3.31
C PHE A 73 -16.33 -7.08 -3.34
N ILE A 74 -16.70 -7.58 -4.52
CA ILE A 74 -17.78 -8.56 -4.69
C ILE A 74 -17.48 -9.82 -3.86
N SER A 75 -16.27 -10.36 -3.95
CA SER A 75 -15.88 -11.57 -3.21
C SER A 75 -15.91 -11.42 -1.70
N ASN A 76 -15.87 -10.18 -1.21
CA ASN A 76 -15.95 -9.84 0.23
C ASN A 76 -17.31 -9.27 0.64
N ASN A 77 -18.34 -9.33 -0.22
CA ASN A 77 -19.65 -8.73 0.01
C ASN A 77 -19.59 -7.22 0.35
N ILE A 78 -18.76 -6.49 -0.37
CA ILE A 78 -18.67 -5.02 -0.30
C ILE A 78 -19.37 -4.45 -1.53
N GLN A 79 -20.17 -3.40 -1.34
CA GLN A 79 -20.84 -2.71 -2.45
C GLN A 79 -19.83 -2.07 -3.39
N VAL A 80 -20.07 -2.21 -4.70
CA VAL A 80 -19.14 -1.74 -5.75
C VAL A 80 -19.55 -0.42 -6.38
N GLU A 81 -20.76 0.07 -6.11
CA GLU A 81 -21.30 1.26 -6.76
C GLU A 81 -20.43 2.50 -6.51
N GLU A 82 -20.06 2.76 -5.25
CA GLU A 82 -19.30 3.93 -4.87
C GLU A 82 -17.86 3.88 -5.37
N ILE A 83 -17.26 2.69 -5.36
CA ILE A 83 -15.91 2.53 -5.92
C ILE A 83 -15.93 2.73 -7.44
N ASN A 84 -16.99 2.30 -8.12
CA ASN A 84 -17.15 2.51 -9.55
C ASN A 84 -17.36 3.99 -9.90
N LYS A 85 -18.19 4.71 -9.14
CA LYS A 85 -18.31 6.17 -9.25
C LYS A 85 -16.97 6.85 -9.05
N TYR A 86 -16.20 6.41 -8.05
CA TYR A 86 -14.88 6.96 -7.75
C TYR A 86 -13.90 6.75 -8.90
N PHE A 87 -13.86 5.58 -9.55
CA PHE A 87 -13.05 5.31 -10.74
C PHE A 87 -13.51 6.11 -11.95
N ASN A 88 -14.82 6.15 -12.20
CA ASN A 88 -15.42 6.78 -13.37
C ASN A 88 -15.38 8.32 -13.33
N PHE A 89 -15.03 8.91 -12.17
CA PHE A 89 -14.74 10.33 -12.08
C PHE A 89 -13.60 10.76 -13.01
N LEU A 90 -12.59 9.92 -13.21
CA LEU A 90 -11.52 10.20 -14.15
C LEU A 90 -11.95 9.74 -15.56
N PRO A 91 -11.88 10.61 -16.57
CA PRO A 91 -12.12 10.23 -17.96
C PRO A 91 -10.95 9.40 -18.49
N GLU A 92 -10.99 9.06 -19.76
CA GLU A 92 -9.86 8.45 -20.43
C GLU A 92 -8.63 9.37 -20.43
N LYS A 93 -7.43 8.78 -20.51
CA LYS A 93 -6.17 9.50 -20.30
C LYS A 93 -5.98 10.74 -21.20
N VAL A 94 -6.43 10.66 -22.44
CA VAL A 94 -6.30 11.78 -23.40
C VAL A 94 -7.14 12.97 -22.94
N GLU A 95 -8.40 12.73 -22.63
CA GLU A 95 -9.33 13.77 -22.13
C GLU A 95 -8.85 14.34 -20.79
N TYR A 96 -8.35 13.48 -19.87
CA TYR A 96 -7.78 13.94 -18.62
C TYR A 96 -6.61 14.91 -18.84
N ILE A 97 -5.69 14.60 -19.78
CA ILE A 97 -4.53 15.45 -20.07
C ILE A 97 -4.97 16.83 -20.56
N GLN A 98 -6.00 16.89 -21.39
CA GLN A 98 -6.56 18.14 -21.94
C GLN A 98 -7.30 18.98 -20.88
N ASN A 99 -7.92 18.33 -19.89
CA ASN A 99 -8.84 18.96 -18.94
C ASN A 99 -8.44 18.76 -17.46
N LYS A 100 -7.15 18.69 -17.13
CA LYS A 100 -6.64 18.39 -15.77
C LYS A 100 -7.29 19.21 -14.65
N SER A 101 -7.64 20.48 -14.93
CA SER A 101 -8.24 21.36 -13.93
C SER A 101 -9.61 20.91 -13.46
N LYS A 102 -10.40 20.26 -14.33
CA LYS A 102 -11.74 19.74 -14.01
C LYS A 102 -11.67 18.53 -13.07
N TYR A 103 -10.57 17.76 -13.10
CA TYR A 103 -10.42 16.48 -12.40
C TYR A 103 -9.48 16.55 -11.20
N LYS A 104 -9.30 17.76 -10.62
CA LYS A 104 -8.42 17.94 -9.46
C LYS A 104 -8.95 17.26 -8.20
N LYS A 105 -10.28 17.33 -7.98
CA LYS A 105 -10.95 16.82 -6.78
C LYS A 105 -11.93 15.72 -7.19
N ASN A 106 -11.74 14.51 -6.66
CA ASN A 106 -12.73 13.45 -6.86
C ASN A 106 -13.90 13.67 -5.90
N ILE A 107 -15.05 14.01 -6.47
CA ILE A 107 -16.27 14.33 -5.70
C ILE A 107 -16.89 13.10 -5.03
N TYR A 108 -16.58 11.89 -5.50
CA TYR A 108 -17.07 10.62 -4.94
C TYR A 108 -16.17 10.06 -3.83
N ALA A 109 -15.19 10.84 -3.37
CA ALA A 109 -14.29 10.40 -2.30
C ALA A 109 -15.00 10.31 -0.93
N GLU A 110 -16.05 11.12 -0.73
CA GLU A 110 -16.86 11.09 0.48
C GLU A 110 -17.63 9.78 0.59
N GLU A 111 -18.36 9.40 -0.47
CA GLU A 111 -19.13 8.15 -0.51
C GLU A 111 -18.21 6.94 -0.35
N LEU A 112 -17.06 6.95 -1.05
CA LEU A 112 -16.07 5.88 -0.90
C LEU A 112 -15.53 5.83 0.54
N SER A 113 -15.33 6.96 1.21
CA SER A 113 -14.85 6.97 2.60
C SER A 113 -15.83 6.27 3.54
N LYS A 114 -17.14 6.41 3.33
CA LYS A 114 -18.17 5.73 4.09
C LYS A 114 -18.13 4.20 3.87
N VAL A 115 -17.98 3.76 2.61
CA VAL A 115 -17.82 2.32 2.29
C VAL A 115 -16.57 1.74 2.94
N VAL A 116 -15.45 2.47 2.89
CA VAL A 116 -14.18 2.04 3.52
C VAL A 116 -14.35 1.96 5.03
N SER A 117 -14.98 2.94 5.65
CA SER A 117 -15.23 2.95 7.11
C SER A 117 -16.07 1.77 7.58
N LEU A 118 -17.14 1.45 6.86
CA LEU A 118 -18.06 0.34 7.18
C LEU A 118 -17.44 -1.05 6.98
N ASN A 119 -16.38 -1.17 6.18
CA ASN A 119 -15.77 -2.43 5.80
C ASN A 119 -14.25 -2.42 6.02
N ILE A 120 -13.77 -1.74 7.05
CA ILE A 120 -12.35 -1.46 7.23
C ILE A 120 -11.49 -2.73 7.33
N ASP A 121 -11.97 -3.75 8.01
CA ASP A 121 -11.32 -5.05 8.17
C ASP A 121 -11.13 -5.77 6.82
N LYS A 122 -12.19 -5.86 6.03
CA LYS A 122 -12.16 -6.47 4.69
C LYS A 122 -11.30 -5.67 3.72
N ILE A 123 -11.40 -4.35 3.78
CA ILE A 123 -10.64 -3.42 2.93
C ILE A 123 -9.14 -3.52 3.24
N LEU A 124 -8.74 -3.54 4.51
CA LEU A 124 -7.35 -3.74 4.88
C LEU A 124 -6.86 -5.14 4.48
N LYS A 125 -7.68 -6.18 4.63
CA LYS A 125 -7.34 -7.53 4.17
C LYS A 125 -7.09 -7.58 2.65
N ILE A 126 -7.95 -6.95 1.85
CA ILE A 126 -7.77 -6.83 0.39
C ILE A 126 -6.45 -6.11 0.07
N PHE A 127 -6.20 -4.95 0.69
CA PHE A 127 -5.08 -4.09 0.31
C PHE A 127 -3.73 -4.58 0.85
N ILE A 128 -3.70 -5.18 2.02
CA ILE A 128 -2.48 -5.64 2.68
C ILE A 128 -2.09 -7.04 2.21
N THR A 129 -3.04 -7.97 2.14
CA THR A 129 -2.74 -9.39 1.91
C THR A 129 -3.32 -9.96 0.63
N LYS A 130 -4.12 -9.19 -0.13
CA LYS A 130 -4.88 -9.69 -1.27
C LYS A 130 -5.70 -10.94 -0.87
N ASN A 131 -6.59 -10.74 0.12
CA ASN A 131 -7.46 -11.78 0.67
C ASN A 131 -6.71 -13.01 1.21
N GLY A 132 -5.62 -12.79 1.94
CA GLY A 132 -4.88 -13.86 2.61
C GLY A 132 -3.85 -14.59 1.73
N GLN A 133 -3.54 -14.09 0.52
CA GLN A 133 -2.43 -14.65 -0.27
C GLN A 133 -1.07 -14.42 0.41
N VAL A 134 -0.94 -13.35 1.18
CA VAL A 134 0.22 -13.06 2.03
C VAL A 134 -0.15 -13.35 3.46
N ASN A 135 0.62 -14.20 4.15
CA ASN A 135 0.42 -14.51 5.56
C ASN A 135 1.50 -13.89 6.48
N LYS A 136 2.57 -13.34 5.91
CA LYS A 136 3.62 -12.62 6.66
C LYS A 136 3.93 -11.26 6.04
N LEU A 137 4.01 -10.24 6.91
CA LEU A 137 4.48 -8.90 6.54
C LEU A 137 5.90 -8.73 7.06
N SER A 138 6.81 -8.38 6.18
CA SER A 138 8.20 -8.10 6.55
C SER A 138 8.53 -6.63 6.29
N PHE A 139 9.07 -5.95 7.29
CA PHE A 139 9.50 -4.56 7.19
C PHE A 139 11.01 -4.48 7.35
N TYR A 140 11.68 -3.94 6.35
CA TYR A 140 13.09 -3.61 6.47
C TYR A 140 13.25 -2.23 7.12
N ASP A 141 13.91 -2.19 8.28
CA ASP A 141 14.19 -0.96 9.02
C ASP A 141 15.68 -0.65 8.98
N ASP A 142 16.03 0.41 8.27
CA ASP A 142 17.38 0.93 8.12
C ASP A 142 17.79 1.91 9.26
N ARG A 143 16.89 2.19 10.21
CA ARG A 143 17.18 3.09 11.35
C ARG A 143 18.00 2.42 12.45
N THR A 144 18.11 1.10 12.41
CA THR A 144 18.87 0.32 13.41
C THR A 144 20.37 0.24 13.10
N GLU A 145 20.84 0.96 12.08
CA GLU A 145 22.26 1.02 11.70
C GLU A 145 23.08 1.76 12.75
N SER A 146 23.62 1.04 13.71
CA SER A 146 24.46 1.62 14.76
C SER A 146 25.95 1.71 14.43
N ASN A 147 26.43 1.13 13.34
CA ASN A 147 27.86 0.99 13.08
C ASN A 147 28.31 1.12 11.61
N GLY A 148 27.76 2.05 10.83
CA GLY A 148 28.42 2.53 9.61
C GLY A 148 28.52 1.60 8.39
N PHE A 149 28.06 0.35 8.48
CA PHE A 149 27.96 -0.58 7.38
C PHE A 149 26.59 -1.26 7.41
N GLY A 150 25.69 -0.68 6.73
CA GLY A 150 24.36 -0.91 6.29
C GLY A 150 23.77 -2.31 6.39
N THR A 151 23.47 -2.80 7.58
CA THR A 151 22.61 -3.96 7.71
C THR A 151 21.43 -3.62 8.61
N GLY A 152 20.40 -3.02 8.04
CA GLY A 152 19.11 -2.89 8.72
C GLY A 152 18.53 -4.26 9.07
N SER A 153 17.52 -4.28 9.92
CA SER A 153 16.85 -5.51 10.36
C SER A 153 15.52 -5.70 9.65
N PHE A 154 15.17 -6.96 9.39
CA PHE A 154 13.83 -7.35 8.98
C PHE A 154 12.98 -7.65 10.21
N PHE A 155 11.84 -7.00 10.33
CA PHE A 155 10.82 -7.26 11.34
C PHE A 155 9.67 -7.98 10.68
N ILE A 156 9.40 -9.22 11.10
CA ILE A 156 8.43 -10.12 10.48
C ILE A 156 7.23 -10.27 11.42
N PHE A 157 6.05 -10.00 10.90
CA PHE A 157 4.79 -10.04 11.62
C PHE A 157 3.82 -11.00 10.94
N ASP A 158 2.94 -11.60 11.72
CA ASP A 158 1.76 -12.26 11.20
C ASP A 158 0.84 -11.25 10.52
N ALA A 159 0.35 -11.58 9.33
CA ALA A 159 -0.41 -10.63 8.53
C ALA A 159 -1.84 -10.42 9.06
N GLU A 160 -2.49 -11.46 9.58
CA GLU A 160 -3.84 -11.34 10.14
C GLU A 160 -3.83 -10.57 11.46
N GLU A 161 -2.87 -10.86 12.33
CA GLU A 161 -2.68 -10.12 13.58
C GLU A 161 -2.35 -8.64 13.31
N SER A 162 -1.53 -8.38 12.29
CA SER A 162 -1.23 -7.00 11.83
C SER A 162 -2.48 -6.26 11.35
N ILE A 163 -3.32 -6.91 10.54
CA ILE A 163 -4.57 -6.31 10.05
C ILE A 163 -5.50 -6.01 11.23
N LYS A 164 -5.71 -6.98 12.13
CA LYS A 164 -6.52 -6.81 13.33
C LYS A 164 -6.05 -5.60 14.14
N THR A 165 -4.76 -5.52 14.42
CA THR A 165 -4.16 -4.39 15.15
C THR A 165 -4.39 -3.05 14.45
N LEU A 166 -4.21 -3.00 13.12
CA LEU A 166 -4.44 -1.77 12.35
C LEU A 166 -5.92 -1.37 12.30
N CYS A 167 -6.84 -2.34 12.27
CA CYS A 167 -8.28 -2.07 12.39
C CYS A 167 -8.60 -1.46 13.77
N GLU A 168 -8.12 -2.06 14.85
CA GLU A 168 -8.32 -1.58 16.22
C GLU A 168 -7.72 -0.17 16.44
N MET A 169 -6.64 0.15 15.74
CA MET A 169 -6.00 1.48 15.77
C MET A 169 -6.71 2.52 14.91
N THR A 170 -7.60 2.10 14.00
CA THR A 170 -8.33 3.02 13.14
C THR A 170 -9.39 3.76 13.94
N LYS A 171 -9.30 5.09 13.97
CA LYS A 171 -10.24 5.98 14.68
C LYS A 171 -11.18 6.70 13.71
N ASP A 172 -10.73 6.91 12.48
CA ASP A 172 -11.45 7.71 11.50
C ASP A 172 -11.10 7.31 10.07
N VAL A 173 -12.07 7.42 9.18
CA VAL A 173 -11.90 7.32 7.75
C VAL A 173 -12.56 8.54 7.11
N TYR A 174 -11.76 9.37 6.49
CA TYR A 174 -12.24 10.63 5.92
C TYR A 174 -11.69 10.86 4.51
N PHE A 175 -12.27 11.83 3.81
CA PHE A 175 -11.78 12.27 2.51
C PHE A 175 -11.09 13.63 2.59
N THR A 176 -10.13 13.84 1.72
CA THR A 176 -9.41 15.12 1.62
C THR A 176 -10.05 16.01 0.56
N PRO A 177 -9.84 17.35 0.63
CA PRO A 177 -10.25 18.25 -0.45
C PRO A 177 -9.68 17.89 -1.82
N GLY A 178 -8.58 17.13 -1.87
CA GLY A 178 -7.98 16.60 -3.11
C GLY A 178 -8.66 15.34 -3.65
N GLY A 179 -9.68 14.80 -2.96
CA GLY A 179 -10.43 13.62 -3.37
C GLY A 179 -9.70 12.29 -3.07
N LYS A 180 -8.91 12.24 -2.00
CA LYS A 180 -8.31 11.01 -1.50
C LYS A 180 -9.09 10.54 -0.28
N VAL A 181 -9.12 9.22 -0.05
CA VAL A 181 -9.63 8.64 1.19
C VAL A 181 -8.45 8.32 2.11
N VAL A 182 -8.57 8.70 3.37
CA VAL A 182 -7.53 8.53 4.39
C VAL A 182 -8.06 7.68 5.52
N ILE A 183 -7.32 6.63 5.87
CA ILE A 183 -7.55 5.82 7.06
C ILE A 183 -6.59 6.31 8.13
N LYS A 184 -7.11 6.72 9.27
CA LYS A 184 -6.38 7.40 10.34
C LYS A 184 -6.63 6.76 11.70
N GLY A 185 -5.56 6.53 12.46
CA GLY A 185 -5.57 6.33 13.91
C GLY A 185 -5.20 7.64 14.63
N ASP A 186 -4.23 7.63 15.52
CA ASP A 186 -3.62 8.86 16.05
C ASP A 186 -2.88 9.61 14.94
N LEU A 187 -2.30 8.88 14.02
CA LEU A 187 -1.66 9.39 12.82
C LEU A 187 -2.27 8.73 11.59
N GLN A 188 -2.02 9.32 10.40
CA GLN A 188 -2.42 8.72 9.13
C GLN A 188 -1.77 7.34 8.97
N LEU A 189 -2.60 6.30 8.75
CA LEU A 189 -2.18 4.92 8.48
C LEU A 189 -2.06 4.68 6.98
N PHE A 190 -3.15 4.86 6.24
CA PHE A 190 -3.21 4.64 4.80
C PHE A 190 -3.84 5.82 4.06
N GLU A 191 -3.51 5.91 2.78
CA GLU A 191 -4.12 6.85 1.84
C GLU A 191 -4.48 6.10 0.56
N ILE A 192 -5.70 6.28 0.09
CA ILE A 192 -6.26 5.68 -1.11
C ILE A 192 -6.49 6.78 -2.13
N GLU A 193 -5.95 6.64 -3.33
CA GLU A 193 -6.13 7.62 -4.41
C GLU A 193 -6.17 6.98 -5.80
N LEU A 194 -6.81 7.63 -6.75
CA LEU A 194 -6.68 7.27 -8.17
C LEU A 194 -5.45 7.93 -8.78
N ARG A 195 -4.67 7.12 -9.49
CA ARG A 195 -3.51 7.61 -10.26
C ARG A 195 -3.96 8.43 -11.46
N LYS A 196 -3.38 9.62 -11.60
CA LYS A 196 -3.70 10.60 -12.64
C LYS A 196 -2.63 10.71 -13.74
N GLY A 197 -1.51 10.03 -13.60
CA GLY A 197 -0.38 10.05 -14.54
C GLY A 197 -0.09 8.68 -15.12
N THR A 198 1.15 8.20 -14.93
CA THR A 198 1.49 6.81 -15.19
C THR A 198 0.57 5.91 -14.37
N ASN A 199 0.08 4.82 -14.96
CA ASN A 199 -0.97 3.98 -14.37
C ASN A 199 -2.31 4.72 -14.15
N HIS A 200 -2.69 5.58 -15.08
CA HIS A 200 -3.97 6.29 -15.08
C HIS A 200 -5.14 5.36 -14.75
N LYS A 201 -6.10 5.84 -13.97
CA LYS A 201 -7.26 5.08 -13.47
C LYS A 201 -6.91 3.80 -12.72
N LYS A 202 -5.75 3.71 -12.06
CA LYS A 202 -5.48 2.65 -11.09
C LYS A 202 -5.61 3.17 -9.67
N LEU A 203 -6.21 2.35 -8.80
CA LEU A 203 -6.31 2.63 -7.37
C LEU A 203 -4.96 2.36 -6.72
N LEU A 204 -4.39 3.39 -6.13
CA LEU A 204 -3.17 3.32 -5.35
C LEU A 204 -3.51 3.36 -3.87
N VAL A 205 -2.99 2.41 -3.12
CA VAL A 205 -2.99 2.44 -1.65
C VAL A 205 -1.55 2.53 -1.17
N HIS A 206 -1.28 3.51 -0.35
CA HIS A 206 0.05 3.70 0.24
C HIS A 206 -0.03 4.10 1.71
N SER A 207 1.07 3.90 2.44
CA SER A 207 1.18 4.25 3.85
C SER A 207 2.52 4.88 4.20
N HIS A 208 2.59 5.44 5.38
CA HIS A 208 3.84 5.74 6.06
C HIS A 208 4.37 4.47 6.75
N THR A 209 5.15 3.70 6.02
CA THR A 209 5.60 2.34 6.42
C THR A 209 6.28 2.31 7.78
N ARG A 210 7.13 3.29 8.09
CA ARG A 210 7.80 3.36 9.40
C ARG A 210 6.80 3.52 10.55
N ARG A 211 5.70 4.26 10.35
CA ARG A 211 4.63 4.38 11.37
C ARG A 211 3.92 3.07 11.59
N ILE A 212 3.59 2.37 10.49
CA ILE A 212 2.99 1.02 10.59
C ILE A 212 3.92 0.09 11.36
N LEU A 213 5.20 0.06 10.99
CA LEU A 213 6.20 -0.74 11.69
C LEU A 213 6.26 -0.40 13.19
N ASP A 214 6.36 0.88 13.56
CA ASP A 214 6.44 1.31 14.94
C ASP A 214 5.18 0.91 15.74
N ILE A 215 4.00 1.01 15.16
CA ILE A 215 2.74 0.55 15.74
C ILE A 215 2.78 -0.96 15.98
N LEU A 216 3.13 -1.75 14.95
CA LEU A 216 3.14 -3.21 15.06
C LEU A 216 4.16 -3.68 16.09
N LYS A 217 5.38 -3.12 16.10
CA LYS A 217 6.43 -3.43 17.10
C LYS A 217 5.97 -3.19 18.54
N SER A 218 5.12 -2.21 18.78
CA SER A 218 4.65 -1.88 20.12
C SER A 218 3.47 -2.73 20.60
N ARG A 219 2.85 -3.55 19.73
CA ARG A 219 1.57 -4.20 20.04
C ARG A 219 1.51 -5.69 19.80
N ILE A 220 2.28 -6.22 18.87
CA ILE A 220 2.23 -7.63 18.51
C ILE A 220 3.63 -8.26 18.48
N LYS A 221 3.68 -9.56 18.59
CA LYS A 221 4.93 -10.33 18.51
C LYS A 221 5.50 -10.28 17.09
N PHE A 222 6.81 -10.33 17.00
CA PHE A 222 7.53 -10.31 15.73
C PHE A 222 8.84 -11.07 15.83
N ASP A 223 9.32 -11.55 14.68
CA ASP A 223 10.66 -12.09 14.51
C ASP A 223 11.59 -11.00 13.97
N VAL A 224 12.86 -11.06 14.36
CA VAL A 224 13.91 -10.17 13.85
C VAL A 224 14.98 -10.99 13.16
N LYS A 225 15.35 -10.57 11.95
CA LYS A 225 16.38 -11.21 11.13
C LYS A 225 17.39 -10.20 10.59
#